data_cd4487ccdcad25eb9f78de0b74ad3cb0
#
_entry.id   cd4487ccdcad25eb9f78de0b74ad3cb0
#
_cell.length_a   1.000
_cell.length_b   1.000
_cell.length_c   1.000
_cell.angle_alpha   90.00
_cell.angle_beta   90.00
_cell.angle_gamma   90.00
#
_symmetry.space_group_name_H-M   'P 1'
#
loop_
_entity.id
_entity.type
_entity.pdbx_description
1 polymer ?
#
loop_
_entity_poly.entity_id
_entity_poly.type
_entity_poly.pdbx_seq_one_letter_code
_entity_poly.pdbx_strand_id
1 'polypeptide(L)'
;MKLFPPLKEISITEIEGLRIGNAQDLNAMTGVTVLRFDEGAKAGCDISGGGPASRETPLTSPVTADNPINAIVFSGGSAFGLAASDGVMRYLEEHGIGYDTGFAKVPLVCQSCIYDLGIGRADVRPDAVMGYTACEDAEKNQPKCGIIGAGTGASVGKICGREYAAKTGLGIYAVSAGNLKVAAVVVLNALGDIYDPSTGEKIAGPKLPGMDGFADSRKELYKLSQQTDLFSFKNSNTTIGAIITNGDFSKAELNKIASMTRSAYSRCINPVGTMADGDSIYVASCGPRVVAD
;
A
#
# COMPACT_ATOMS: atom_id res chain seq x y z
N MET A 1 28.32 17.87 -17.24
CA MET A 1 28.16 17.84 -15.78
C MET A 1 27.04 16.86 -15.50
N LYS A 2 27.30 15.74 -14.84
CA LYS A 2 26.21 14.82 -14.40
C LYS A 2 25.51 15.51 -13.24
N LEU A 3 24.30 16.00 -13.45
CA LEU A 3 23.49 16.73 -12.45
C LEU A 3 23.04 15.83 -11.29
N PHE A 4 22.95 14.50 -11.53
CA PHE A 4 22.52 13.54 -10.52
C PHE A 4 23.31 12.23 -10.65
N PRO A 5 23.58 11.50 -9.55
CA PRO A 5 24.14 10.16 -9.64
C PRO A 5 23.17 9.23 -10.39
N PRO A 6 23.70 8.23 -11.15
CA PRO A 6 22.83 7.28 -11.82
C PRO A 6 22.02 6.48 -10.82
N LEU A 7 20.74 6.22 -11.16
CA LEU A 7 19.90 5.32 -10.38
C LEU A 7 20.44 3.89 -10.49
N LYS A 8 20.57 3.23 -9.34
CA LYS A 8 20.94 1.83 -9.24
C LYS A 8 19.82 1.06 -8.52
N GLU A 9 19.37 -0.04 -9.10
CA GLU A 9 18.47 -0.95 -8.41
C GLU A 9 19.17 -1.63 -7.22
N ILE A 10 18.48 -1.70 -6.11
CA ILE A 10 18.98 -2.27 -4.85
C ILE A 10 17.90 -3.19 -4.23
N SER A 11 18.29 -4.01 -3.27
CA SER A 11 17.32 -4.67 -2.41
C SER A 11 16.66 -3.66 -1.47
N ILE A 12 15.34 -3.80 -1.22
CA ILE A 12 14.67 -2.98 -0.20
C ILE A 12 15.25 -3.19 1.19
N THR A 13 15.85 -4.35 1.46
CA THR A 13 16.53 -4.67 2.73
C THR A 13 17.80 -3.86 2.96
N GLU A 14 18.30 -3.15 1.94
CA GLU A 14 19.39 -2.21 2.10
C GLU A 14 18.96 -0.86 2.73
N ILE A 15 17.64 -0.64 2.88
CA ILE A 15 17.13 0.51 3.65
C ILE A 15 17.09 0.10 5.11
N GLU A 16 18.06 0.59 5.86
CA GLU A 16 18.18 0.31 7.28
C GLU A 16 16.98 0.85 8.07
N GLY A 17 16.61 0.19 9.16
CA GLY A 17 15.47 0.58 10.00
C GLY A 17 14.11 0.13 9.46
N LEU A 18 14.05 -0.55 8.31
CA LEU A 18 12.85 -1.16 7.75
C LEU A 18 12.90 -2.69 7.87
N ARG A 19 11.82 -3.30 8.36
CA ARG A 19 11.55 -4.74 8.28
C ARG A 19 10.20 -4.96 7.63
N ILE A 20 10.09 -5.96 6.76
CA ILE A 20 8.84 -6.29 6.07
C ILE A 20 8.49 -7.74 6.37
N GLY A 21 7.24 -7.95 6.81
CA GLY A 21 6.69 -9.27 7.02
C GLY A 21 5.27 -9.42 6.50
N ASN A 22 4.88 -10.65 6.24
CA ASN A 22 3.62 -11.00 5.62
C ASN A 22 2.94 -12.15 6.35
N ALA A 23 1.62 -12.11 6.42
CA ALA A 23 0.79 -13.25 6.78
C ALA A 23 -0.44 -13.29 5.87
N GLN A 24 -0.89 -14.48 5.46
CA GLN A 24 -2.03 -14.62 4.56
C GLN A 24 -2.75 -15.94 4.74
N ASP A 25 -4.01 -15.93 4.36
CA ASP A 25 -4.83 -17.13 4.11
C ASP A 25 -5.07 -17.27 2.61
N LEU A 26 -4.44 -18.27 1.99
CA LEU A 26 -4.55 -18.53 0.55
C LEU A 26 -5.92 -19.11 0.15
N ASN A 27 -6.64 -19.74 1.08
CA ASN A 27 -7.98 -20.26 0.82
C ASN A 27 -9.01 -19.14 0.88
N ALA A 28 -8.84 -18.21 1.82
CA ALA A 28 -9.69 -17.03 1.94
C ALA A 28 -9.27 -15.89 0.99
N MET A 29 -8.10 -15.97 0.39
CA MET A 29 -7.55 -14.98 -0.53
C MET A 29 -7.45 -13.59 0.10
N THR A 30 -6.90 -13.51 1.31
CA THR A 30 -6.68 -12.26 2.04
C THR A 30 -5.41 -12.33 2.88
N GLY A 31 -4.91 -11.19 3.37
CA GLY A 31 -3.68 -11.18 4.18
C GLY A 31 -3.27 -9.80 4.68
N VAL A 32 -2.12 -9.77 5.35
CA VAL A 32 -1.50 -8.60 5.98
C VAL A 32 -0.05 -8.49 5.53
N THR A 33 0.38 -7.27 5.22
CA THR A 33 1.79 -6.89 5.06
C THR A 33 2.10 -5.81 6.09
N VAL A 34 3.15 -5.99 6.87
CA VAL A 34 3.63 -5.01 7.85
C VAL A 34 4.96 -4.45 7.40
N LEU A 35 5.06 -3.13 7.34
CA LEU A 35 6.30 -2.38 7.23
C LEU A 35 6.61 -1.84 8.62
N ARG A 36 7.59 -2.42 9.29
CA ARG A 36 7.94 -2.16 10.69
C ARG A 36 9.18 -1.29 10.81
N PHE A 37 9.13 -0.34 11.73
CA PHE A 37 10.19 0.61 12.03
C PHE A 37 10.48 0.58 13.53
N ASP A 38 11.40 -0.26 13.96
CA ASP A 38 11.67 -0.51 15.38
C ASP A 38 12.17 0.75 16.09
N GLU A 39 13.01 1.55 15.41
CA GLU A 39 13.50 2.86 15.90
C GLU A 39 12.55 4.02 15.55
N GLY A 40 11.42 3.71 14.93
CA GLY A 40 10.45 4.68 14.43
C GLY A 40 10.85 5.33 13.10
N ALA A 41 9.82 5.83 12.39
CA ALA A 41 9.98 6.56 11.14
C ALA A 41 9.16 7.86 11.15
N LYS A 42 9.72 8.97 10.66
CA LYS A 42 8.91 10.14 10.32
C LYS A 42 8.02 9.79 9.14
N ALA A 43 6.76 10.19 9.16
CA ALA A 43 5.83 9.80 8.11
C ALA A 43 4.92 10.94 7.64
N GLY A 44 4.56 10.86 6.37
CA GLY A 44 3.51 11.65 5.72
C GLY A 44 2.53 10.72 5.01
N CYS A 45 1.33 11.21 4.67
CA CYS A 45 0.32 10.42 3.98
C CYS A 45 -0.51 11.30 3.03
N ASP A 46 -0.92 10.73 1.91
CA ASP A 46 -1.97 11.26 1.03
C ASP A 46 -3.08 10.23 0.93
N ILE A 47 -4.28 10.60 1.37
CA ILE A 47 -5.50 9.78 1.22
C ILE A 47 -6.38 10.48 0.20
N SER A 48 -6.39 9.97 -1.02
CA SER A 48 -7.01 10.62 -2.17
C SER A 48 -8.22 9.88 -2.74
N GLY A 49 -8.44 8.63 -2.32
CA GLY A 49 -9.63 7.87 -2.71
C GLY A 49 -10.91 8.38 -2.06
N GLY A 50 -12.06 8.19 -2.72
CA GLY A 50 -13.38 8.57 -2.19
C GLY A 50 -13.89 7.69 -1.04
N GLY A 51 -13.37 6.45 -0.91
CA GLY A 51 -13.79 5.46 0.10
C GLY A 51 -12.63 4.77 0.83
N PRO A 52 -11.73 5.52 1.51
CA PRO A 52 -10.59 4.91 2.18
C PRO A 52 -11.02 4.12 3.43
N ALA A 53 -10.40 2.95 3.63
CA ALA A 53 -10.44 2.24 4.90
C ALA A 53 -9.06 2.40 5.55
N SER A 54 -8.94 3.28 6.56
CA SER A 54 -7.66 3.62 7.19
C SER A 54 -7.78 3.80 8.69
N ARG A 55 -6.64 3.65 9.39
CA ARG A 55 -6.51 3.83 10.84
C ARG A 55 -5.27 4.68 11.15
N GLU A 56 -5.38 5.58 12.16
CA GLU A 56 -4.32 6.41 12.75
C GLU A 56 -3.57 7.30 11.73
N THR A 57 -4.16 7.58 10.58
CA THR A 57 -3.57 8.48 9.59
C THR A 57 -3.36 9.92 10.08
N PRO A 58 -4.13 10.46 11.06
CA PRO A 58 -3.83 11.77 11.66
C PRO A 58 -2.43 11.89 12.26
N LEU A 59 -1.79 10.79 12.67
CA LEU A 59 -0.40 10.81 13.14
C LEU A 59 0.58 11.35 12.09
N THR A 60 0.26 11.21 10.81
CA THR A 60 1.10 11.66 9.70
C THR A 60 0.89 13.13 9.33
N SER A 61 -0.14 13.78 9.89
CA SER A 61 -0.46 15.19 9.59
C SER A 61 0.68 16.13 10.01
N PRO A 62 1.05 17.11 9.18
CA PRO A 62 2.12 18.05 9.49
C PRO A 62 1.81 19.00 10.66
N VAL A 63 0.54 19.06 11.09
CA VAL A 63 0.09 19.90 12.22
C VAL A 63 -0.09 19.14 13.52
N THR A 64 0.21 17.82 13.54
CA THR A 64 0.26 17.02 14.78
C THR A 64 1.69 16.92 15.31
N ALA A 65 1.85 16.42 16.56
CA ALA A 65 3.16 16.20 17.17
C ALA A 65 4.09 15.38 16.26
N ASP A 66 5.38 15.68 16.28
CA ASP A 66 6.39 15.02 15.41
C ASP A 66 6.83 13.65 16.02
N ASN A 67 5.87 12.83 16.40
CA ASN A 67 6.14 11.50 16.89
C ASN A 67 6.38 10.54 15.71
N PRO A 68 7.47 9.76 15.73
CA PRO A 68 7.72 8.75 14.70
C PRO A 68 6.72 7.60 14.84
N ILE A 69 6.24 7.09 13.71
CA ILE A 69 5.41 5.88 13.67
C ILE A 69 6.28 4.62 13.74
N ASN A 70 5.73 3.53 14.28
CA ASN A 70 6.42 2.25 14.43
C ASN A 70 6.05 1.22 13.36
N ALA A 71 4.91 1.40 12.69
CA ALA A 71 4.54 0.56 11.55
C ALA A 71 3.56 1.24 10.59
N ILE A 72 3.63 0.79 9.32
CA ILE A 72 2.56 0.92 8.34
C ILE A 72 2.05 -0.48 8.04
N VAL A 73 0.73 -0.67 8.14
CA VAL A 73 0.06 -1.96 7.90
C VAL A 73 -0.77 -1.85 6.64
N PHE A 74 -0.58 -2.78 5.72
CA PHE A 74 -1.49 -3.03 4.62
C PHE A 74 -2.25 -4.32 4.87
N SER A 75 -3.56 -4.35 4.60
CA SER A 75 -4.34 -5.56 4.76
C SER A 75 -5.45 -5.67 3.72
N GLY A 76 -5.95 -6.89 3.51
CA GLY A 76 -7.24 -7.13 2.91
C GLY A 76 -8.39 -6.88 3.88
N GLY A 77 -9.58 -7.40 3.55
CA GLY A 77 -10.76 -7.40 4.43
C GLY A 77 -11.53 -6.09 4.47
N SER A 78 -11.18 -5.07 3.65
CA SER A 78 -11.82 -3.76 3.75
C SER A 78 -11.69 -3.19 5.18
N ALA A 79 -12.64 -2.41 5.66
CA ALA A 79 -12.63 -1.85 7.02
C ALA A 79 -12.55 -2.91 8.14
N PHE A 80 -12.99 -4.16 7.90
CA PHE A 80 -12.82 -5.24 8.88
C PHE A 80 -11.34 -5.58 9.12
N GLY A 81 -10.50 -5.47 8.08
CA GLY A 81 -9.07 -5.73 8.16
C GLY A 81 -8.29 -4.74 9.03
N LEU A 82 -8.91 -3.62 9.45
CA LEU A 82 -8.31 -2.67 10.41
C LEU A 82 -8.00 -3.32 11.77
N ALA A 83 -8.64 -4.45 12.08
CA ALA A 83 -8.34 -5.24 13.28
C ALA A 83 -6.92 -5.82 13.29
N ALA A 84 -6.25 -5.95 12.14
CA ALA A 84 -4.88 -6.46 12.07
C ALA A 84 -3.89 -5.60 12.87
N SER A 85 -4.09 -4.27 12.90
CA SER A 85 -3.21 -3.37 13.68
C SER A 85 -3.22 -3.65 15.17
N ASP A 86 -4.27 -4.24 15.74
CA ASP A 86 -4.29 -4.58 17.17
C ASP A 86 -3.24 -5.66 17.49
N GLY A 87 -3.05 -6.62 16.59
CA GLY A 87 -1.99 -7.62 16.72
C GLY A 87 -0.59 -7.04 16.50
N VAL A 88 -0.46 -6.11 15.55
CA VAL A 88 0.80 -5.40 15.32
C VAL A 88 1.18 -4.59 16.56
N MET A 89 0.24 -3.83 17.13
CA MET A 89 0.48 -3.06 18.36
C MET A 89 0.89 -3.98 19.53
N ARG A 90 0.19 -5.10 19.72
CA ARG A 90 0.54 -6.08 20.76
C ARG A 90 1.96 -6.61 20.58
N TYR A 91 2.34 -7.01 19.35
CA TYR A 91 3.68 -7.49 19.06
C TYR A 91 4.75 -6.43 19.41
N LEU A 92 4.54 -5.18 18.96
CA LEU A 92 5.49 -4.09 19.19
C LEU A 92 5.62 -3.75 20.68
N GLU A 93 4.51 -3.70 21.43
CA GLU A 93 4.51 -3.47 22.88
C GLU A 93 5.30 -4.56 23.61
N GLU A 94 5.04 -5.84 23.31
CA GLU A 94 5.76 -6.99 23.89
C GLU A 94 7.27 -6.93 23.62
N HIS A 95 7.70 -6.26 22.55
CA HIS A 95 9.12 -6.05 22.20
C HIS A 95 9.67 -4.69 22.66
N GLY A 96 8.92 -3.94 23.48
CA GLY A 96 9.34 -2.64 24.01
C GLY A 96 9.41 -1.53 22.96
N ILE A 97 8.73 -1.66 21.81
CA ILE A 97 8.70 -0.69 20.72
C ILE A 97 7.44 0.14 20.81
N GLY A 98 7.58 1.47 20.82
CA GLY A 98 6.45 2.40 20.90
C GLY A 98 6.84 3.73 21.56
N TYR A 99 5.91 4.67 21.53
CA TYR A 99 6.02 5.95 22.22
C TYR A 99 5.98 5.72 23.74
N ASP A 100 6.98 6.24 24.44
CA ASP A 100 7.09 6.10 25.89
C ASP A 100 6.19 7.12 26.61
N THR A 101 5.17 6.63 27.29
CA THR A 101 4.26 7.45 28.10
C THR A 101 4.69 7.56 29.56
N GLY A 102 5.78 6.89 29.96
CA GLY A 102 6.17 6.72 31.37
C GLY A 102 5.39 5.62 32.10
N PHE A 103 4.31 5.09 31.51
CA PHE A 103 3.51 4.00 32.06
C PHE A 103 3.54 2.76 31.15
N ALA A 104 3.56 2.94 29.86
CA ALA A 104 3.61 1.88 28.86
C ALA A 104 4.25 2.41 27.56
N LYS A 105 4.78 1.51 26.75
CA LYS A 105 5.12 1.80 25.36
C LYS A 105 3.86 1.70 24.52
N VAL A 106 3.49 2.76 23.82
CA VAL A 106 2.32 2.82 22.94
C VAL A 106 2.80 2.83 21.49
N PRO A 107 2.68 1.70 20.77
CA PRO A 107 3.07 1.65 19.36
C PRO A 107 2.20 2.56 18.50
N LEU A 108 2.80 3.37 17.65
CA LEU A 108 2.13 4.26 16.73
C LEU A 108 2.05 3.57 15.36
N VAL A 109 0.85 3.09 15.01
CA VAL A 109 0.64 2.20 13.85
C VAL A 109 -0.41 2.79 12.92
N CYS A 110 0.01 3.14 11.71
CA CYS A 110 -0.90 3.56 10.63
C CYS A 110 -1.31 2.35 9.79
N GLN A 111 -2.54 2.34 9.27
CA GLN A 111 -3.03 1.24 8.43
C GLN A 111 -3.90 1.74 7.28
N SER A 112 -3.84 1.04 6.13
CA SER A 112 -4.84 1.09 5.06
C SER A 112 -5.18 -0.31 4.55
N CYS A 113 -6.44 -0.50 4.11
CA CYS A 113 -6.96 -1.78 3.68
C CYS A 113 -7.40 -1.73 2.22
N ILE A 114 -7.17 -2.84 1.48
CA ILE A 114 -7.81 -3.08 0.19
C ILE A 114 -9.16 -3.76 0.39
N TYR A 115 -10.04 -3.66 -0.59
CA TYR A 115 -11.29 -4.41 -0.64
C TYR A 115 -11.11 -5.69 -1.47
N ASP A 116 -10.98 -6.83 -0.80
CA ASP A 116 -10.80 -8.15 -1.42
C ASP A 116 -11.91 -9.17 -1.05
N LEU A 117 -12.95 -8.74 -0.32
CA LEU A 117 -14.04 -9.59 0.18
C LEU A 117 -14.77 -10.40 -0.89
N GLY A 118 -14.66 -10.03 -2.15
CA GLY A 118 -15.29 -10.75 -3.27
C GLY A 118 -14.38 -11.71 -4.01
N ILE A 119 -13.14 -11.97 -3.55
CA ILE A 119 -12.17 -12.82 -4.27
C ILE A 119 -12.14 -14.23 -3.69
N GLY A 120 -12.19 -14.40 -2.40
CA GLY A 120 -12.18 -15.69 -1.74
C GLY A 120 -13.37 -15.84 -0.80
N ARG A 121 -13.08 -15.93 0.48
CA ARG A 121 -14.08 -16.08 1.54
C ARG A 121 -14.26 -14.76 2.29
N ALA A 122 -15.43 -14.13 2.15
CA ALA A 122 -15.74 -12.87 2.81
C ALA A 122 -15.93 -12.99 4.35
N ASP A 123 -16.10 -14.19 4.87
CA ASP A 123 -16.22 -14.49 6.30
C ASP A 123 -14.87 -14.63 7.01
N VAL A 124 -13.76 -14.81 6.26
CA VAL A 124 -12.39 -14.83 6.78
C VAL A 124 -11.71 -13.51 6.43
N ARG A 125 -11.22 -12.80 7.42
CA ARG A 125 -10.66 -11.44 7.28
C ARG A 125 -9.42 -11.30 8.11
N PRO A 126 -8.49 -10.42 7.70
CA PRO A 126 -7.33 -10.09 8.53
C PRO A 126 -7.77 -9.62 9.93
N ASP A 127 -7.16 -10.20 10.94
CA ASP A 127 -7.41 -9.97 12.35
C ASP A 127 -6.12 -9.71 13.14
N ALA A 128 -6.22 -9.58 14.45
CA ALA A 128 -5.08 -9.36 15.32
C ALA A 128 -4.06 -10.51 15.29
N VAL A 129 -4.52 -11.76 15.10
CA VAL A 129 -3.60 -12.91 15.01
C VAL A 129 -2.77 -12.82 13.73
N MET A 130 -3.42 -12.50 12.60
CA MET A 130 -2.73 -12.36 11.33
C MET A 130 -1.76 -11.16 11.34
N GLY A 131 -2.12 -10.04 11.96
CA GLY A 131 -1.24 -8.88 12.14
C GLY A 131 0.00 -9.21 13.00
N TYR A 132 -0.19 -9.93 14.09
CA TYR A 132 0.91 -10.39 14.96
C TYR A 132 1.86 -11.31 14.20
N THR A 133 1.32 -12.31 13.48
CA THR A 133 2.11 -13.25 12.67
C THR A 133 2.90 -12.55 11.56
N ALA A 134 2.34 -11.49 10.95
CA ALA A 134 3.09 -10.69 9.99
C ALA A 134 4.29 -9.97 10.64
N CYS A 135 4.19 -9.54 11.89
CA CYS A 135 5.32 -8.99 12.63
C CYS A 135 6.39 -10.04 12.94
N GLU A 136 5.99 -11.27 13.29
CA GLU A 136 6.93 -12.40 13.48
C GLU A 136 7.68 -12.72 12.17
N ASP A 137 6.97 -12.72 11.03
CA ASP A 137 7.61 -12.95 9.72
C ASP A 137 8.61 -11.83 9.36
N ALA A 138 8.35 -10.59 9.80
CA ALA A 138 9.25 -9.46 9.59
C ALA A 138 10.63 -9.65 10.25
N GLU A 139 10.78 -10.56 11.24
CA GLU A 139 12.07 -10.88 11.82
C GLU A 139 13.03 -11.53 10.80
N LYS A 140 12.50 -12.28 9.85
CA LYS A 140 13.28 -12.87 8.76
C LYS A 140 13.74 -11.82 7.75
N ASN A 141 13.00 -10.73 7.64
CA ASN A 141 13.21 -9.63 6.68
C ASN A 141 13.53 -10.12 5.25
N GLN A 142 12.69 -11.03 4.74
CA GLN A 142 12.80 -11.63 3.41
C GLN A 142 11.59 -11.19 2.55
N PRO A 143 11.49 -9.90 2.18
CA PRO A 143 10.35 -9.38 1.44
C PRO A 143 10.22 -10.06 0.07
N LYS A 144 8.98 -10.34 -0.33
CA LYS A 144 8.63 -10.99 -1.61
C LYS A 144 7.52 -10.21 -2.30
N CYS A 145 7.48 -10.30 -3.64
CA CYS A 145 6.38 -9.79 -4.46
C CYS A 145 5.40 -10.90 -4.82
N GLY A 146 4.20 -10.49 -5.26
CA GLY A 146 3.19 -11.38 -5.81
C GLY A 146 1.99 -11.61 -4.90
N ILE A 147 1.43 -12.81 -4.94
CA ILE A 147 0.25 -13.22 -4.17
C ILE A 147 0.69 -13.54 -2.73
N ILE A 148 1.01 -12.50 -1.96
CA ILE A 148 1.53 -12.61 -0.59
C ILE A 148 1.02 -11.45 0.25
N GLY A 149 0.86 -11.67 1.55
CA GLY A 149 0.43 -10.66 2.49
C GLY A 149 -0.86 -9.96 2.05
N ALA A 150 -0.91 -8.65 2.16
CA ALA A 150 -2.05 -7.84 1.73
C ALA A 150 -2.33 -7.94 0.21
N GLY A 151 -1.35 -8.36 -0.59
CA GLY A 151 -1.52 -8.59 -2.03
C GLY A 151 -2.28 -9.87 -2.38
N THR A 152 -2.57 -10.73 -1.40
CA THR A 152 -3.17 -12.06 -1.64
C THR A 152 -4.54 -11.96 -2.32
N GLY A 153 -5.40 -11.02 -1.94
CA GLY A 153 -6.72 -10.81 -2.57
C GLY A 153 -6.76 -9.74 -3.66
N ALA A 154 -5.63 -9.11 -4.00
CA ALA A 154 -5.60 -7.99 -4.92
C ALA A 154 -5.90 -8.38 -6.39
N SER A 155 -6.64 -7.52 -7.12
CA SER A 155 -6.99 -7.70 -8.53
C SER A 155 -7.24 -6.36 -9.21
N VAL A 156 -7.19 -6.31 -10.56
CA VAL A 156 -7.39 -5.10 -11.37
C VAL A 156 -8.36 -5.33 -12.52
N GLY A 157 -8.85 -4.25 -13.14
CA GLY A 157 -9.75 -4.36 -14.29
C GLY A 157 -11.12 -4.93 -13.91
N LYS A 158 -11.74 -4.45 -12.83
CA LYS A 158 -12.95 -5.03 -12.24
C LYS A 158 -14.26 -4.49 -12.82
N ILE A 159 -14.19 -3.54 -13.74
CA ILE A 159 -15.36 -2.85 -14.29
C ILE A 159 -16.37 -3.78 -14.97
N CYS A 160 -15.88 -4.87 -15.60
CA CYS A 160 -16.71 -5.85 -16.31
C CYS A 160 -17.22 -6.98 -15.40
N GLY A 161 -16.92 -6.94 -14.12
CA GLY A 161 -17.18 -8.02 -13.16
C GLY A 161 -15.88 -8.61 -12.60
N ARG A 162 -15.96 -9.15 -11.40
CA ARG A 162 -14.78 -9.69 -10.69
C ARG A 162 -14.24 -10.96 -11.32
N GLU A 163 -15.11 -11.73 -11.94
CA GLU A 163 -14.80 -12.96 -12.67
C GLU A 163 -13.91 -12.73 -13.89
N TYR A 164 -13.88 -11.50 -14.39
CA TYR A 164 -13.03 -11.09 -15.52
C TYR A 164 -11.79 -10.32 -15.10
N ALA A 165 -11.67 -10.00 -13.80
CA ALA A 165 -10.54 -9.23 -13.28
C ALA A 165 -9.22 -9.99 -13.38
N ALA A 166 -8.14 -9.28 -13.64
CA ALA A 166 -6.79 -9.84 -13.61
C ALA A 166 -6.28 -9.91 -12.17
N LYS A 167 -5.72 -11.06 -11.77
CA LYS A 167 -5.07 -11.22 -10.47
C LYS A 167 -3.77 -10.42 -10.42
N THR A 168 -3.56 -9.71 -9.32
CA THR A 168 -2.36 -8.92 -9.04
C THR A 168 -1.79 -9.29 -7.67
N GLY A 169 -1.09 -8.39 -7.00
CA GLY A 169 -0.46 -8.70 -5.73
C GLY A 169 0.25 -7.51 -5.08
N LEU A 170 1.21 -7.85 -4.24
CA LEU A 170 2.18 -6.95 -3.63
C LEU A 170 3.36 -6.74 -4.58
N GLY A 171 3.70 -5.49 -4.86
CA GLY A 171 4.89 -5.10 -5.61
C GLY A 171 5.88 -4.37 -4.73
N ILE A 172 7.18 -4.63 -4.92
CA ILE A 172 8.29 -3.97 -4.23
C ILE A 172 9.34 -3.60 -5.26
N TYR A 173 9.82 -2.35 -5.19
CA TYR A 173 10.94 -1.90 -6.01
C TYR A 173 11.77 -0.89 -5.24
N ALA A 174 13.09 -0.95 -5.35
CA ALA A 174 13.98 -0.06 -4.64
C ALA A 174 15.16 0.38 -5.50
N VAL A 175 15.56 1.64 -5.33
CA VAL A 175 16.68 2.26 -6.04
C VAL A 175 17.53 3.10 -5.09
N SER A 176 18.79 3.32 -5.48
CA SER A 176 19.67 4.31 -4.85
C SER A 176 20.15 5.34 -5.87
N ALA A 177 20.32 6.58 -5.40
CA ALA A 177 21.00 7.67 -6.08
C ALA A 177 22.12 8.17 -5.16
N GLY A 178 23.31 7.64 -5.34
CA GLY A 178 24.39 7.81 -4.36
C GLY A 178 23.99 7.17 -3.01
N ASN A 179 24.03 7.96 -1.94
CA ASN A 179 23.64 7.50 -0.60
C ASN A 179 22.13 7.57 -0.32
N LEU A 180 21.37 8.30 -1.16
CA LEU A 180 19.91 8.34 -1.04
C LEU A 180 19.32 7.03 -1.56
N LYS A 181 18.51 6.39 -0.73
CA LYS A 181 17.78 5.15 -1.05
C LYS A 181 16.29 5.44 -1.02
N VAL A 182 15.57 4.91 -2.00
CA VAL A 182 14.11 5.06 -2.11
C VAL A 182 13.52 3.73 -2.54
N ALA A 183 12.48 3.29 -1.85
CA ALA A 183 11.73 2.10 -2.22
C ALA A 183 10.23 2.41 -2.30
N ALA A 184 9.53 1.65 -3.13
CA ALA A 184 8.08 1.60 -3.20
C ALA A 184 7.59 0.20 -2.83
N VAL A 185 6.54 0.14 -2.00
CA VAL A 185 5.79 -1.07 -1.65
C VAL A 185 4.33 -0.79 -1.99
N VAL A 186 3.73 -1.55 -2.90
CA VAL A 186 2.38 -1.27 -3.42
C VAL A 186 1.52 -2.53 -3.43
N VAL A 187 0.31 -2.42 -2.91
CA VAL A 187 -0.76 -3.43 -3.09
C VAL A 187 -1.68 -2.92 -4.18
N LEU A 188 -1.65 -3.57 -5.34
CA LEU A 188 -2.33 -3.13 -6.55
C LEU A 188 -3.72 -3.78 -6.67
N ASN A 189 -4.76 -3.05 -6.25
CA ASN A 189 -6.15 -3.54 -6.27
C ASN A 189 -7.11 -2.56 -6.97
N ALA A 190 -6.71 -2.01 -8.11
CA ALA A 190 -7.40 -0.93 -8.82
C ALA A 190 -8.70 -1.36 -9.55
N LEU A 191 -9.59 -0.39 -9.80
CA LEU A 191 -10.70 -0.55 -10.74
C LEU A 191 -10.22 -0.67 -12.18
N GLY A 192 -9.28 0.20 -12.55
CA GLY A 192 -8.80 0.39 -13.91
C GLY A 192 -7.84 -0.66 -14.41
N ASP A 193 -7.48 -0.49 -15.68
CA ASP A 193 -6.46 -1.26 -16.39
C ASP A 193 -5.05 -0.77 -16.00
N ILE A 194 -4.09 -1.65 -16.15
CA ILE A 194 -2.69 -1.36 -15.86
C ILE A 194 -1.91 -1.20 -17.16
N TYR A 195 -1.10 -0.15 -17.22
CA TYR A 195 -0.27 0.21 -18.36
C TYR A 195 1.20 0.31 -17.96
N ASP A 196 2.08 -0.11 -18.85
CA ASP A 196 3.50 0.22 -18.76
C ASP A 196 3.70 1.70 -19.09
N PRO A 197 4.20 2.53 -18.16
CA PRO A 197 4.34 3.96 -18.39
C PRO A 197 5.43 4.31 -19.40
N SER A 198 6.32 3.39 -19.75
CA SER A 198 7.41 3.60 -20.73
C SER A 198 6.96 3.36 -22.16
N THR A 199 6.09 2.38 -22.37
CA THR A 199 5.60 1.96 -23.70
C THR A 199 4.17 2.40 -23.97
N GLY A 200 3.36 2.62 -22.92
CA GLY A 200 1.91 2.84 -23.00
C GLY A 200 1.13 1.55 -23.26
N GLU A 201 1.79 0.40 -23.24
CA GLU A 201 1.15 -0.89 -23.46
C GLU A 201 0.29 -1.29 -22.24
N LYS A 202 -0.91 -1.85 -22.53
CA LYS A 202 -1.76 -2.40 -21.49
C LYS A 202 -1.25 -3.78 -21.06
N ILE A 203 -0.84 -3.91 -19.80
CA ILE A 203 -0.26 -5.14 -19.24
C ILE A 203 -1.24 -5.96 -18.39
N ALA A 204 -2.33 -5.33 -17.90
CA ALA A 204 -3.41 -6.03 -17.21
C ALA A 204 -4.74 -5.25 -17.33
N GLY A 205 -5.85 -5.99 -17.31
CA GLY A 205 -7.21 -5.46 -17.41
C GLY A 205 -8.24 -6.58 -17.44
N PRO A 206 -9.53 -6.30 -17.69
CA PRO A 206 -10.57 -7.31 -17.75
C PRO A 206 -10.33 -8.27 -18.92
N LYS A 207 -10.45 -9.56 -18.66
CA LYS A 207 -10.28 -10.62 -19.68
C LYS A 207 -11.61 -11.28 -19.99
N LEU A 208 -12.29 -10.78 -21.04
CA LEU A 208 -13.60 -11.30 -21.43
C LEU A 208 -13.48 -12.58 -22.26
N PRO A 209 -14.46 -13.53 -22.17
CA PRO A 209 -14.49 -14.73 -22.98
C PRO A 209 -14.47 -14.41 -24.48
N GLY A 210 -13.62 -15.12 -25.23
CA GLY A 210 -13.52 -14.97 -26.70
C GLY A 210 -12.78 -13.69 -27.16
N MET A 211 -12.27 -12.88 -26.24
CA MET A 211 -11.48 -11.70 -26.57
C MET A 211 -9.98 -12.03 -26.55
N ASP A 212 -9.27 -11.60 -27.59
CA ASP A 212 -7.82 -11.60 -27.57
C ASP A 212 -7.31 -10.33 -26.88
N GLY A 213 -6.52 -10.50 -25.79
CA GLY A 213 -6.06 -9.40 -24.95
C GLY A 213 -7.04 -8.99 -23.84
N PHE A 214 -7.08 -7.68 -23.53
CA PHE A 214 -7.86 -7.12 -22.42
C PHE A 214 -8.93 -6.14 -22.93
N ALA A 215 -10.12 -6.16 -22.32
CA ALA A 215 -11.12 -5.11 -22.51
C ALA A 215 -10.60 -3.75 -22.01
N ASP A 216 -11.27 -2.67 -22.37
CA ASP A 216 -10.90 -1.29 -22.00
C ASP A 216 -11.84 -0.82 -20.88
N SER A 217 -11.33 -0.80 -19.65
CA SER A 217 -12.10 -0.39 -18.47
C SER A 217 -12.70 1.01 -18.60
N ARG A 218 -12.02 1.96 -19.26
CA ARG A 218 -12.53 3.31 -19.48
C ARG A 218 -13.74 3.32 -20.43
N LYS A 219 -13.67 2.55 -21.52
CA LYS A 219 -14.80 2.45 -22.45
C LYS A 219 -16.01 1.79 -21.79
N GLU A 220 -15.79 0.77 -20.98
CA GLU A 220 -16.87 0.11 -20.24
C GLU A 220 -17.47 1.04 -19.18
N LEU A 221 -16.65 1.85 -18.49
CA LEU A 221 -17.13 2.88 -17.57
C LEU A 221 -18.04 3.89 -18.27
N TYR A 222 -17.68 4.35 -19.48
CA TYR A 222 -18.52 5.27 -20.25
C TYR A 222 -19.85 4.63 -20.70
N LYS A 223 -19.88 3.36 -21.06
CA LYS A 223 -21.14 2.66 -21.35
C LYS A 223 -22.04 2.57 -20.12
N LEU A 224 -21.46 2.25 -18.96
CA LEU A 224 -22.20 2.15 -17.69
C LEU A 224 -22.78 3.52 -17.29
N SER A 225 -22.04 4.62 -17.51
CA SER A 225 -22.51 5.97 -17.19
C SER A 225 -23.76 6.41 -17.95
N GLN A 226 -24.00 5.80 -19.10
CA GLN A 226 -25.20 6.06 -19.91
C GLN A 226 -26.42 5.25 -19.43
N GLN A 227 -26.21 4.21 -18.64
CA GLN A 227 -27.26 3.26 -18.23
C GLN A 227 -27.63 3.34 -16.74
N THR A 228 -26.72 3.88 -15.91
CA THR A 228 -26.83 3.85 -14.45
C THR A 228 -26.26 5.10 -13.82
N ASP A 229 -26.76 5.46 -12.63
CA ASP A 229 -26.09 6.43 -11.77
C ASP A 229 -24.74 5.85 -11.29
N LEU A 230 -23.64 6.42 -11.78
CA LEU A 230 -22.28 6.01 -11.41
C LEU A 230 -21.99 6.14 -9.92
N PHE A 231 -22.71 7.01 -9.19
CA PHE A 231 -22.59 7.14 -7.74
C PHE A 231 -23.22 5.97 -6.98
N SER A 232 -24.11 5.20 -7.63
CA SER A 232 -24.66 3.96 -7.09
C SER A 232 -23.76 2.73 -7.32
N PHE A 233 -22.65 2.88 -8.03
CA PHE A 233 -21.74 1.79 -8.39
C PHE A 233 -21.00 1.29 -7.16
N LYS A 234 -21.40 0.12 -6.64
CA LYS A 234 -20.92 -0.47 -5.38
C LYS A 234 -19.57 -1.21 -5.51
N ASN A 235 -18.75 -0.93 -6.51
CA ASN A 235 -17.43 -1.54 -6.60
C ASN A 235 -16.44 -0.76 -5.73
N SER A 236 -15.88 -1.44 -4.74
CA SER A 236 -14.81 -0.89 -3.91
C SER A 236 -13.47 -1.38 -4.43
N ASN A 237 -12.60 -0.44 -4.75
CA ASN A 237 -11.28 -0.65 -5.30
C ASN A 237 -10.30 0.16 -4.46
N THR A 238 -9.04 -0.18 -4.49
CA THR A 238 -8.08 0.51 -3.64
C THR A 238 -6.67 0.17 -4.05
N THR A 239 -5.87 1.15 -4.42
CA THR A 239 -4.42 0.98 -4.53
C THR A 239 -3.78 1.64 -3.33
N ILE A 240 -3.11 0.86 -2.50
CA ILE A 240 -2.39 1.38 -1.33
C ILE A 240 -0.90 1.20 -1.51
N GLY A 241 -0.13 2.21 -1.12
CA GLY A 241 1.30 2.19 -1.29
C GLY A 241 2.05 2.90 -0.18
N ALA A 242 3.34 2.56 -0.05
CA ALA A 242 4.29 3.27 0.79
C ALA A 242 5.58 3.53 0.03
N ILE A 243 6.09 4.75 0.16
CA ILE A 243 7.45 5.11 -0.24
C ILE A 243 8.30 5.12 1.02
N ILE A 244 9.40 4.39 0.99
CA ILE A 244 10.34 4.32 2.11
C ILE A 244 11.67 4.91 1.65
N THR A 245 12.25 5.77 2.47
CA THR A 245 13.51 6.44 2.17
C THR A 245 14.37 6.63 3.42
N ASN A 246 15.66 6.79 3.21
CA ASN A 246 16.58 7.29 4.23
C ASN A 246 16.86 8.80 4.11
N GLY A 247 16.15 9.52 3.24
CA GLY A 247 16.26 10.98 3.15
C GLY A 247 15.77 11.67 4.41
N ASP A 248 16.47 12.71 4.87
CA ASP A 248 16.03 13.50 6.04
C ASP A 248 15.02 14.56 5.59
N PHE A 249 13.75 14.24 5.78
CA PHE A 249 12.63 15.11 5.45
C PHE A 249 11.82 15.46 6.69
N SER A 250 11.26 16.66 6.69
CA SER A 250 10.21 17.05 7.64
C SER A 250 8.89 16.34 7.32
N LYS A 251 8.01 16.29 8.30
CA LYS A 251 6.66 15.75 8.14
C LYS A 251 5.87 16.44 7.01
N ALA A 252 6.03 17.77 6.86
CA ALA A 252 5.39 18.53 5.79
C ALA A 252 5.91 18.12 4.41
N GLU A 253 7.22 17.92 4.26
CA GLU A 253 7.83 17.45 3.02
C GLU A 253 7.39 16.02 2.69
N LEU A 254 7.33 15.11 3.68
CA LEU A 254 6.84 13.74 3.48
C LEU A 254 5.38 13.72 3.01
N ASN A 255 4.50 14.58 3.54
CA ASN A 255 3.14 14.73 3.03
C ASN A 255 3.13 15.26 1.59
N LYS A 256 4.01 16.22 1.26
CA LYS A 256 4.13 16.72 -0.11
C LYS A 256 4.62 15.63 -1.06
N ILE A 257 5.60 14.83 -0.66
CA ILE A 257 6.09 13.68 -1.45
C ILE A 257 4.96 12.66 -1.66
N ALA A 258 4.18 12.35 -0.63
CA ALA A 258 3.02 11.45 -0.75
C ALA A 258 2.03 11.95 -1.82
N SER A 259 1.66 13.22 -1.75
CA SER A 259 0.76 13.85 -2.72
C SER A 259 1.32 13.84 -4.16
N MET A 260 2.62 14.09 -4.33
CA MET A 260 3.29 14.04 -5.65
C MET A 260 3.36 12.61 -6.20
N THR A 261 3.56 11.61 -5.34
CA THR A 261 3.67 10.20 -5.72
C THR A 261 2.39 9.67 -6.36
N ARG A 262 1.22 10.26 -6.06
CA ARG A 262 -0.06 9.91 -6.71
C ARG A 262 -0.01 10.00 -8.23
N SER A 263 0.81 10.89 -8.79
CA SER A 263 0.99 11.00 -10.23
C SER A 263 1.53 9.71 -10.88
N ALA A 264 2.21 8.84 -10.10
CA ALA A 264 2.66 7.54 -10.59
C ALA A 264 1.48 6.59 -10.85
N TYR A 265 0.46 6.62 -9.97
CA TYR A 265 -0.76 5.84 -10.20
C TYR A 265 -1.44 6.26 -11.51
N SER A 266 -1.60 7.56 -11.76
CA SER A 266 -2.24 8.07 -12.98
C SER A 266 -1.48 7.72 -14.27
N ARG A 267 -0.18 7.45 -14.18
CA ARG A 267 0.61 7.00 -15.33
C ARG A 267 0.48 5.51 -15.63
N CYS A 268 0.14 4.72 -14.60
CA CYS A 268 0.12 3.25 -14.72
C CYS A 268 -1.30 2.68 -14.67
N ILE A 269 -2.30 3.40 -14.15
CA ILE A 269 -3.65 2.90 -13.87
C ILE A 269 -4.67 3.82 -14.55
N ASN A 270 -5.61 3.25 -15.30
CA ASN A 270 -6.68 4.02 -15.95
C ASN A 270 -8.01 3.22 -16.04
N PRO A 271 -9.12 3.72 -15.43
CA PRO A 271 -9.22 4.89 -14.55
C PRO A 271 -8.64 4.66 -13.15
N VAL A 272 -8.28 5.74 -12.44
CA VAL A 272 -7.76 5.76 -11.08
C VAL A 272 -8.25 6.99 -10.31
N GLY A 273 -8.28 6.94 -8.99
CA GLY A 273 -8.68 8.07 -8.14
C GLY A 273 -10.16 8.42 -8.27
N THR A 274 -11.01 7.43 -8.46
CA THR A 274 -12.46 7.61 -8.55
C THR A 274 -13.09 7.66 -7.15
N MET A 275 -14.37 8.04 -7.06
CA MET A 275 -15.13 7.97 -5.81
C MET A 275 -15.31 6.53 -5.28
N ALA A 276 -15.06 5.52 -6.12
CA ALA A 276 -15.11 4.10 -5.75
C ALA A 276 -13.75 3.54 -5.29
N ASP A 277 -12.69 4.34 -5.32
CA ASP A 277 -11.35 3.95 -4.89
C ASP A 277 -11.09 4.39 -3.45
N GLY A 278 -10.29 3.62 -2.72
CA GLY A 278 -9.82 3.96 -1.36
C GLY A 278 -8.32 4.26 -1.32
N ASP A 279 -7.79 4.84 -2.39
CA ASP A 279 -6.36 5.01 -2.62
C ASP A 279 -5.67 5.80 -1.51
N SER A 280 -4.55 5.26 -1.03
CA SER A 280 -3.73 5.86 0.03
C SER A 280 -2.25 5.66 -0.26
N ILE A 281 -1.45 6.68 -0.02
CA ILE A 281 0.00 6.64 -0.18
C ILE A 281 0.65 7.16 1.10
N TYR A 282 1.49 6.34 1.73
CA TYR A 282 2.35 6.72 2.83
C TYR A 282 3.75 7.05 2.32
N VAL A 283 4.45 7.92 3.03
CA VAL A 283 5.89 8.11 2.87
C VAL A 283 6.52 8.04 4.24
N ALA A 284 7.54 7.20 4.40
CA ALA A 284 8.24 7.04 5.66
C ALA A 284 9.75 7.24 5.47
N SER A 285 10.36 8.03 6.35
CA SER A 285 11.81 8.23 6.43
C SER A 285 12.35 7.50 7.65
N CYS A 286 13.24 6.53 7.45
CA CYS A 286 13.81 5.68 8.51
C CYS A 286 15.31 5.42 8.32
N GLY A 287 15.95 4.85 9.35
CA GLY A 287 17.37 4.52 9.37
C GLY A 287 18.29 5.74 9.45
N PRO A 288 19.59 5.56 9.17
CA PRO A 288 20.56 6.64 9.07
C PRO A 288 20.15 7.61 7.96
N ARG A 289 19.90 8.87 8.35
CA ARG A 289 19.33 9.87 7.43
C ARG A 289 20.39 10.54 6.60
N VAL A 290 20.08 10.74 5.34
CA VAL A 290 20.91 11.45 4.37
C VAL A 290 20.23 12.76 4.02
N VAL A 291 20.95 13.87 4.20
CA VAL A 291 20.51 15.17 3.69
C VAL A 291 20.67 15.16 2.18
N ALA A 292 19.60 15.48 1.47
CA ALA A 292 19.67 15.67 0.01
C ALA A 292 20.23 17.07 -0.22
N ASP A 293 21.46 17.14 -0.77
CA ASP A 293 22.08 18.38 -1.24
C ASP A 293 21.44 18.84 -2.55
#